data_1c0611827c160e99bcef01ed7a89e83d
#
_entry.id   1c0611827c160e99bcef01ed7a89e83d
#
_cell.length_a   1.000
_cell.length_b   1.000
_cell.length_c   1.000
_cell.angle_alpha   90.00
_cell.angle_beta   90.00
_cell.angle_gamma   90.00
#
_symmetry.space_group_name_H-M   'P 1'
#
loop_
_entity.id
_entity.type
_entity.pdbx_description
1 polymer ?
#
loop_
_entity_poly.entity_id
_entity_poly.type
_entity_poly.pdbx_seq_one_letter_code
_entity_poly.pdbx_strand_id
1 'polypeptide(L)'
;MLVSFTHLALHVRDLEACVAFYTSYAQMQLTHNRVNQGKRVVWLAQAGREKEFIVVLIPGGPGREQAPADYSHLGFAVDSKEAVDTIADMARSDGILEWEPREEPYPVGYYCGIRDPDGNFVEFSFGQPLGPGAEGN
;
A
#
# COMPACT_ATOMS: atom_id res chain seq x y z
N MET A 1 29.48 7.67 -4.29
CA MET A 1 28.15 8.17 -3.86
C MET A 1 27.23 6.98 -3.65
N LEU A 2 26.55 6.95 -2.50
CA LEU A 2 25.53 5.93 -2.22
C LEU A 2 24.14 6.59 -2.26
N VAL A 3 23.20 5.95 -2.94
CA VAL A 3 21.84 6.43 -3.07
C VAL A 3 20.88 5.30 -2.67
N SER A 4 19.89 5.61 -1.84
CA SER A 4 18.89 4.65 -1.38
C SER A 4 17.49 5.22 -1.59
N PHE A 5 16.55 4.36 -2.02
CA PHE A 5 15.13 4.71 -2.08
C PHE A 5 14.54 4.51 -0.68
N THR A 6 14.18 5.59 -0.01
CA THR A 6 13.83 5.56 1.41
C THR A 6 12.39 5.87 1.72
N HIS A 7 11.68 6.56 0.85
CA HIS A 7 10.30 6.91 1.15
C HIS A 7 9.50 7.25 -0.10
N LEU A 8 8.18 7.11 0.05
CA LEU A 8 7.19 7.60 -0.89
C LEU A 8 6.26 8.55 -0.13
N ALA A 9 6.08 9.76 -0.64
CA ALA A 9 5.15 10.73 -0.04
C ALA A 9 3.86 10.79 -0.84
N LEU A 10 2.73 10.67 -0.16
CA LEU A 10 1.40 10.81 -0.73
C LEU A 10 0.74 12.06 -0.15
N HIS A 11 0.31 12.96 -1.04
CA HIS A 11 -0.41 14.19 -0.68
C HIS A 11 -1.90 13.89 -0.74
N VAL A 12 -2.53 13.66 0.41
CA VAL A 12 -3.86 13.06 0.51
C VAL A 12 -4.91 14.04 0.99
N ARG A 13 -6.17 13.81 0.60
CA ARG A 13 -7.30 14.64 1.03
C ARG A 13 -7.69 14.37 2.47
N ASP A 14 -7.85 13.10 2.82
CA ASP A 14 -8.29 12.64 4.14
C ASP A 14 -7.18 11.83 4.80
N LEU A 15 -6.39 12.49 5.63
CA LEU A 15 -5.25 11.88 6.31
C LEU A 15 -5.68 10.71 7.19
N GLU A 16 -6.73 10.91 7.99
CA GLU A 16 -7.14 9.89 8.97
C GLU A 16 -7.68 8.63 8.28
N ALA A 17 -8.43 8.79 7.18
CA ALA A 17 -8.89 7.65 6.39
C ALA A 17 -7.72 6.89 5.77
N CYS A 18 -6.69 7.59 5.28
CA CYS A 18 -5.49 6.95 4.71
C CYS A 18 -4.66 6.25 5.78
N VAL A 19 -4.49 6.84 6.95
CA VAL A 19 -3.82 6.18 8.09
C VAL A 19 -4.56 4.88 8.44
N ALA A 20 -5.89 4.93 8.57
CA ALA A 20 -6.69 3.75 8.87
C ALA A 20 -6.55 2.67 7.80
N PHE A 21 -6.55 3.05 6.54
CA PHE A 21 -6.38 2.12 5.41
C PHE A 21 -5.03 1.39 5.48
N TYR A 22 -3.94 2.15 5.53
CA TYR A 22 -2.59 1.55 5.47
C TYR A 22 -2.24 0.79 6.75
N THR A 23 -2.81 1.14 7.90
CA THR A 23 -2.61 0.35 9.12
C THR A 23 -3.44 -0.93 9.12
N SER A 24 -4.65 -0.93 8.58
CA SER A 24 -5.51 -2.12 8.55
C SER A 24 -5.20 -3.06 7.40
N TYR A 25 -5.16 -2.57 6.15
CA TYR A 25 -4.91 -3.44 4.99
C TYR A 25 -3.45 -3.81 4.83
N ALA A 26 -2.53 -2.86 4.93
CA ALA A 26 -1.11 -3.09 4.72
C ALA A 26 -0.34 -3.37 6.02
N GLN A 27 -1.01 -3.39 7.16
CA GLN A 27 -0.44 -3.67 8.48
C GLN A 27 0.76 -2.78 8.80
N MET A 28 0.76 -1.56 8.28
CA MET A 28 1.80 -0.59 8.58
C MET A 28 1.62 -0.01 9.99
N GLN A 29 2.72 0.44 10.57
CA GLN A 29 2.75 1.04 11.89
C GLN A 29 3.13 2.50 11.78
N LEU A 30 2.53 3.33 12.64
CA LEU A 30 2.85 4.74 12.73
C LEU A 30 4.20 4.89 13.42
N THR A 31 5.20 5.45 12.71
CA THR A 31 6.56 5.62 13.24
C THR A 31 6.89 7.06 13.61
N HIS A 32 6.16 8.01 13.01
CA HIS A 32 6.32 9.41 13.30
C HIS A 32 5.02 10.15 13.07
N ASN A 33 4.73 11.13 13.93
CA ASN A 33 3.54 11.95 13.89
C ASN A 33 3.92 13.33 14.38
N ARG A 34 3.84 14.33 13.49
CA ARG A 34 4.20 15.71 13.83
C ARG A 34 3.21 16.69 13.23
N VAL A 35 3.16 17.87 13.81
CA VAL A 35 2.43 19.01 13.25
C VAL A 35 3.44 19.90 12.53
N ASN A 36 3.18 20.18 11.25
CA ASN A 36 3.98 21.06 10.42
C ASN A 36 3.08 22.16 9.87
N GLN A 37 3.33 23.41 10.25
CA GLN A 37 2.53 24.57 9.84
C GLN A 37 1.03 24.35 10.10
N GLY A 38 0.69 23.83 11.30
CA GLY A 38 -0.70 23.55 11.68
C GLY A 38 -1.32 22.30 11.08
N LYS A 39 -0.57 21.53 10.29
CA LYS A 39 -1.04 20.29 9.66
C LYS A 39 -0.30 19.09 10.23
N ARG A 40 -1.05 18.03 10.50
CA ARG A 40 -0.48 16.76 10.97
C ARG A 40 0.13 16.01 9.79
N VAL A 41 1.40 15.60 9.90
CA VAL A 41 2.11 14.75 8.93
C VAL A 41 2.44 13.43 9.60
N VAL A 42 2.20 12.32 8.92
CA VAL A 42 2.35 10.97 9.47
C VAL A 42 3.33 10.16 8.64
N TRP A 43 4.21 9.42 9.32
CA TRP A 43 5.08 8.43 8.69
C TRP A 43 4.63 7.03 9.11
N LEU A 44 4.48 6.16 8.13
CA LEU A 44 4.10 4.76 8.32
C LEU A 44 5.21 3.86 7.79
N ALA A 45 5.47 2.76 8.49
CA ALA A 45 6.43 1.76 8.07
C ALA A 45 5.94 0.36 8.39
N GLN A 46 6.53 -0.63 7.74
CA GLN A 46 6.32 -2.03 8.11
C GLN A 46 7.17 -2.38 9.32
N ALA A 47 6.64 -3.21 10.21
CA ALA A 47 7.34 -3.64 11.42
C ALA A 47 8.68 -4.28 11.05
N GLY A 48 9.75 -3.85 11.74
CA GLY A 48 11.11 -4.32 11.50
C GLY A 48 11.83 -3.64 10.35
N ARG A 49 11.15 -2.76 9.60
CA ARG A 49 11.73 -2.08 8.43
C ARG A 49 11.65 -0.55 8.53
N GLU A 50 11.50 -0.04 9.74
CA GLU A 50 11.27 1.38 10.01
C GLU A 50 12.44 2.28 9.56
N LYS A 51 13.63 1.71 9.42
CA LYS A 51 14.83 2.43 8.96
C LYS A 51 15.15 2.19 7.50
N GLU A 52 14.34 1.40 6.81
CA GLU A 52 14.59 1.05 5.40
C GLU A 52 13.70 1.82 4.46
N PHE A 53 12.39 1.85 4.73
CA PHE A 53 11.43 2.49 3.85
C PHE A 53 10.19 2.93 4.61
N ILE A 54 9.69 4.13 4.31
CA ILE A 54 8.47 4.67 4.90
C ILE A 54 7.54 5.23 3.84
N VAL A 55 6.26 5.27 4.19
CA VAL A 55 5.24 6.03 3.46
C VAL A 55 4.94 7.28 4.28
N VAL A 56 5.09 8.44 3.67
CA VAL A 56 4.77 9.73 4.29
C VAL A 56 3.38 10.15 3.82
N LEU A 57 2.48 10.44 4.74
CA LEU A 57 1.15 10.95 4.42
C LEU A 57 1.08 12.43 4.79
N ILE A 58 0.79 13.28 3.81
CA ILE A 58 0.72 14.73 3.93
C ILE A 58 -0.71 15.17 3.61
N PRO A 59 -1.42 15.85 4.53
CA PRO A 59 -2.79 16.30 4.28
C PRO A 59 -2.86 17.50 3.33
N GLY A 60 -4.05 17.76 2.82
CA GLY A 60 -4.32 18.92 1.98
C GLY A 60 -4.10 18.68 0.49
N GLY A 61 -4.00 17.45 0.07
CA GLY A 61 -3.85 17.08 -1.33
C GLY A 61 -5.12 17.29 -2.14
N PRO A 62 -4.99 17.34 -3.48
CA PRO A 62 -6.12 17.59 -4.38
C PRO A 62 -7.03 16.38 -4.59
N GLY A 63 -6.61 15.20 -4.09
CA GLY A 63 -7.24 13.94 -4.42
C GLY A 63 -6.75 13.38 -5.75
N ARG A 64 -6.91 12.07 -5.91
CA ARG A 64 -6.47 11.37 -7.12
C ARG A 64 -7.61 10.51 -7.66
N GLU A 65 -8.00 10.77 -8.90
CA GLU A 65 -8.94 9.93 -9.63
C GLU A 65 -8.14 9.13 -10.66
N GLN A 66 -7.69 7.97 -10.25
CA GLN A 66 -6.90 7.11 -11.13
C GLN A 66 -7.83 6.40 -12.12
N ALA A 67 -7.56 6.60 -13.42
CA ALA A 67 -8.33 5.95 -14.48
C ALA A 67 -8.09 4.43 -14.46
N PRO A 68 -9.09 3.61 -14.86
CA PRO A 68 -8.90 2.15 -14.90
C PRO A 68 -7.75 1.68 -15.79
N ALA A 69 -7.38 2.45 -16.82
CA ALA A 69 -6.27 2.13 -17.71
C ALA A 69 -4.91 2.67 -17.21
N ASP A 70 -4.89 3.38 -16.10
CA ASP A 70 -3.65 3.83 -15.44
C ASP A 70 -3.25 2.76 -14.42
N TYR A 71 -2.22 1.99 -14.75
CA TYR A 71 -1.76 0.87 -13.92
C TYR A 71 -0.74 1.27 -12.84
N SER A 72 -0.53 2.56 -12.62
CA SER A 72 0.32 3.04 -11.51
C SER A 72 -0.24 2.55 -10.17
N HIS A 73 0.60 1.99 -9.31
CA HIS A 73 0.13 1.45 -8.03
C HIS A 73 1.27 1.34 -7.02
N LEU A 74 0.89 1.22 -5.74
CA LEU A 74 1.78 0.79 -4.69
C LEU A 74 1.62 -0.72 -4.54
N GLY A 75 2.71 -1.44 -4.28
CA GLY A 75 2.68 -2.90 -4.13
C GLY A 75 3.16 -3.35 -2.76
N PHE A 76 2.39 -4.26 -2.16
CA PHE A 76 2.73 -4.94 -0.91
C PHE A 76 2.75 -6.43 -1.14
N ALA A 77 3.78 -7.11 -0.64
CA ALA A 77 3.85 -8.56 -0.68
C ALA A 77 3.19 -9.16 0.57
N VAL A 78 2.50 -10.27 0.36
CA VAL A 78 1.94 -11.10 1.44
C VAL A 78 2.57 -12.50 1.37
N ASP A 79 2.34 -13.33 2.38
CA ASP A 79 3.04 -14.61 2.54
C ASP A 79 2.29 -15.81 1.98
N SER A 80 1.09 -15.63 1.41
CA SER A 80 0.30 -16.72 0.84
C SER A 80 -0.75 -16.23 -0.15
N LYS A 81 -1.23 -17.14 -1.01
CA LYS A 81 -2.37 -16.87 -1.88
C LYS A 81 -3.65 -16.64 -1.07
N GLU A 82 -3.81 -17.36 0.02
CA GLU A 82 -4.94 -17.23 0.93
C GLU A 82 -5.01 -15.84 1.54
N ALA A 83 -3.85 -15.21 1.81
CA ALA A 83 -3.80 -13.83 2.30
C ALA A 83 -4.30 -12.85 1.23
N VAL A 84 -3.93 -13.06 -0.03
CA VAL A 84 -4.46 -12.25 -1.15
C VAL A 84 -5.99 -12.38 -1.22
N ASP A 85 -6.52 -13.61 -1.16
CA ASP A 85 -7.96 -13.85 -1.21
C ASP A 85 -8.68 -13.19 -0.04
N THR A 86 -8.11 -13.27 1.16
CA THR A 86 -8.70 -12.64 2.37
C THR A 86 -8.78 -11.12 2.20
N ILE A 87 -7.71 -10.50 1.70
CA ILE A 87 -7.69 -9.06 1.44
C ILE A 87 -8.72 -8.68 0.39
N ALA A 88 -8.82 -9.47 -0.69
CA ALA A 88 -9.81 -9.23 -1.74
C ALA A 88 -11.25 -9.33 -1.21
N ASP A 89 -11.54 -10.30 -0.34
CA ASP A 89 -12.86 -10.46 0.26
C ASP A 89 -13.21 -9.27 1.16
N MET A 90 -12.27 -8.81 1.97
CA MET A 90 -12.43 -7.61 2.80
C MET A 90 -12.71 -6.39 1.92
N ALA A 91 -11.90 -6.20 0.89
CA ALA A 91 -12.01 -5.07 -0.02
C ALA A 91 -13.33 -5.08 -0.81
N ARG A 92 -13.80 -6.27 -1.18
CA ARG A 92 -15.10 -6.43 -1.84
C ARG A 92 -16.23 -6.00 -0.91
N SER A 93 -16.17 -6.40 0.35
CA SER A 93 -17.14 -5.97 1.37
C SER A 93 -17.12 -4.47 1.61
N ASP A 94 -15.93 -3.87 1.57
CA ASP A 94 -15.74 -2.43 1.74
C ASP A 94 -16.03 -1.62 0.47
N GLY A 95 -16.29 -2.28 -0.66
CA GLY A 95 -16.58 -1.62 -1.93
C GLY A 95 -15.37 -1.00 -2.62
N ILE A 96 -14.16 -1.46 -2.31
CA ILE A 96 -12.90 -0.89 -2.83
C ILE A 96 -12.05 -1.86 -3.64
N LEU A 97 -12.58 -3.05 -3.95
CA LEU A 97 -11.86 -4.00 -4.80
C LEU A 97 -11.87 -3.53 -6.25
N GLU A 98 -10.69 -3.35 -6.83
CA GLU A 98 -10.50 -2.89 -8.21
C GLU A 98 -10.10 -4.03 -9.15
N TRP A 99 -9.19 -4.89 -8.71
CA TRP A 99 -8.73 -6.05 -9.48
C TRP A 99 -8.97 -7.31 -8.69
N GLU A 100 -9.83 -8.18 -9.22
CA GLU A 100 -10.08 -9.51 -8.64
C GLU A 100 -8.78 -10.31 -8.57
N PRO A 101 -8.63 -11.21 -7.59
CA PRO A 101 -7.46 -12.07 -7.50
C PRO A 101 -7.24 -12.85 -8.79
N ARG A 102 -6.00 -12.86 -9.27
CA ARG A 102 -5.61 -13.65 -10.44
C ARG A 102 -4.12 -13.97 -10.39
N GLU A 103 -3.75 -15.02 -11.10
CA GLU A 103 -2.37 -15.44 -11.23
C GLU A 103 -1.82 -15.09 -12.61
N GLU A 104 -0.59 -14.61 -12.63
CA GLU A 104 0.14 -14.37 -13.85
C GLU A 104 1.53 -15.01 -13.76
N PRO A 105 2.21 -15.26 -14.90
CA PRO A 105 3.52 -15.91 -14.87
C PRO A 105 4.55 -15.13 -14.07
N TYR A 106 5.54 -15.87 -13.54
CA TYR A 106 6.70 -15.26 -12.90
C TYR A 106 7.28 -14.13 -13.76
N PRO A 107 7.65 -12.97 -13.19
CA PRO A 107 7.76 -12.69 -11.76
C PRO A 107 6.53 -12.02 -11.13
N VAL A 108 5.39 -11.99 -11.79
CA VAL A 108 4.20 -11.25 -11.32
C VAL A 108 3.52 -11.96 -10.15
N GLY A 109 3.20 -13.25 -10.28
CA GLY A 109 2.59 -14.04 -9.22
C GLY A 109 1.07 -13.87 -9.11
N TYR A 110 0.55 -14.13 -7.91
CA TYR A 110 -0.87 -14.08 -7.58
C TYR A 110 -1.20 -12.79 -6.84
N TYR A 111 -2.16 -12.01 -7.32
CA TYR A 111 -2.39 -10.68 -6.77
C TYR A 111 -3.84 -10.22 -6.90
N CYS A 112 -4.19 -9.22 -6.10
CA CYS A 112 -5.40 -8.42 -6.24
C CYS A 112 -5.05 -6.93 -6.13
N GLY A 113 -5.96 -6.06 -6.54
CA GLY A 113 -5.81 -4.61 -6.44
C GLY A 113 -6.99 -3.99 -5.74
N ILE A 114 -6.71 -3.05 -4.84
CA ILE A 114 -7.74 -2.30 -4.13
C ILE A 114 -7.48 -0.81 -4.25
N ARG A 115 -8.47 0.00 -3.89
CA ARG A 115 -8.34 1.46 -3.96
C ARG A 115 -8.20 2.02 -2.57
N ASP A 116 -7.17 2.86 -2.36
CA ASP A 116 -7.04 3.57 -1.09
C ASP A 116 -8.05 4.75 -1.00
N PRO A 117 -8.22 5.38 0.18
CA PRO A 117 -9.19 6.45 0.33
C PRO A 117 -8.91 7.71 -0.51
N ASP A 118 -7.68 7.87 -1.00
CA ASP A 118 -7.31 9.00 -1.87
C ASP A 118 -7.45 8.70 -3.35
N GLY A 119 -7.79 7.44 -3.70
CA GLY A 119 -8.00 7.00 -5.07
C GLY A 119 -6.79 6.33 -5.73
N ASN A 120 -5.73 6.04 -4.99
CA ASN A 120 -4.58 5.30 -5.50
C ASN A 120 -4.88 3.81 -5.57
N PHE A 121 -4.40 3.14 -6.63
CA PHE A 121 -4.44 1.68 -6.68
C PHE A 121 -3.34 1.10 -5.79
N VAL A 122 -3.68 0.05 -5.07
CA VAL A 122 -2.77 -0.65 -4.16
C VAL A 122 -2.88 -2.15 -4.44
N GLU A 123 -1.75 -2.78 -4.78
CA GLU A 123 -1.67 -4.21 -5.09
C GLU A 123 -1.19 -4.97 -3.87
N PHE A 124 -1.79 -6.15 -3.64
CA PHE A 124 -1.29 -7.13 -2.68
C PHE A 124 -0.99 -8.42 -3.44
N SER A 125 0.24 -8.92 -3.31
CA SER A 125 0.72 -10.02 -4.15
C SER A 125 1.49 -11.07 -3.36
N PHE A 126 1.44 -12.30 -3.89
CA PHE A 126 2.24 -13.44 -3.44
C PHE A 126 2.93 -14.08 -4.64
N GLY A 127 4.19 -14.51 -4.45
CA GLY A 127 4.94 -15.23 -5.48
C GLY A 127 5.85 -14.36 -6.32
N GLN A 128 5.93 -13.06 -6.03
CA GLN A 128 6.96 -12.21 -6.60
C GLN A 128 8.30 -12.49 -5.89
N PRO A 129 9.46 -12.25 -6.55
CA PRO A 129 10.76 -12.48 -5.92
C PRO A 129 11.16 -11.37 -4.94
N LEU A 130 10.20 -10.88 -4.16
CA LEU A 130 10.32 -9.78 -3.21
C LEU A 130 9.42 -10.03 -2.00
N GLY A 131 9.90 -9.62 -0.82
CA GLY A 131 9.09 -9.61 0.38
C GLY A 131 8.77 -10.99 0.96
N PRO A 132 7.78 -11.05 1.86
CA PRO A 132 7.35 -12.32 2.45
C PRO A 132 6.95 -13.34 1.38
N GLY A 133 7.33 -14.60 1.56
CA GLY A 133 7.03 -15.66 0.61
C GLY A 133 8.00 -15.77 -0.57
N ALA A 134 8.93 -14.83 -0.70
CA ALA A 134 9.90 -14.86 -1.81
C ALA A 134 10.86 -16.07 -1.74
N GLU A 135 11.10 -16.60 -0.55
CA GLU A 135 11.99 -17.73 -0.34
C GLU A 135 11.48 -19.02 -1.00
N GLY A 136 10.19 -19.10 -1.31
CA GLY A 136 9.58 -20.25 -1.97
C GLY A 136 9.68 -20.26 -3.49
N ASN A 137 10.30 -19.24 -4.07
CA ASN A 137 10.38 -19.07 -5.52
C ASN A 137 11.76 -19.39 -6.07
#